data_c2a19b9a475f5d15e7be285041f7a0bd
#
_entry.id   c2a19b9a475f5d15e7be285041f7a0bd
#
_cell.length_a   1.000
_cell.length_b   1.000
_cell.length_c   1.000
_cell.angle_alpha   90.00
_cell.angle_beta   90.00
_cell.angle_gamma   90.00
#
_symmetry.space_group_name_H-M   'P 1'
#
loop_
_entity.id
_entity.type
_entity.pdbx_description
1 polymer ?
#
loop_
_entity_poly.entity_id
_entity_poly.type
_entity_poly.pdbx_seq_one_letter_code
_entity_poly.pdbx_strand_id
1 'polypeptide(L)'
;VIHGSNAQGKTNLLEAIWLFTGGHSFRGTKDSELPVLKDGKNAPAASLSMTLFTEGREQELRLELRDGRRSSVINGVEKKTGSALVGKFCAVIFSPEHLLLVKEGPSRRRAFLDGALCQSRPAFTRVLAHYNKALMQRNALLKDIPRHPELIDTLDVWDERLILFGTEVVQ
;
A
#
# COMPACT_ATOMS: atom_id res chain seq x y z
N VAL A 1 8.03 -17.86 -17.45
CA VAL A 1 7.62 -16.90 -18.51
C VAL A 1 6.12 -17.03 -18.72
N ILE A 2 5.40 -15.88 -18.70
CA ILE A 2 3.95 -15.84 -18.97
C ILE A 2 3.78 -15.20 -20.35
N HIS A 3 3.24 -15.98 -21.30
CA HIS A 3 2.97 -15.51 -22.67
C HIS A 3 1.55 -15.85 -23.10
N GLY A 4 1.05 -15.20 -24.14
CA GLY A 4 -0.29 -15.40 -24.69
C GLY A 4 -0.78 -14.16 -25.42
N SER A 5 -1.92 -14.26 -26.08
CA SER A 5 -2.57 -13.16 -26.81
C SER A 5 -2.92 -11.99 -25.89
N ASN A 6 -3.11 -10.79 -26.47
CA ASN A 6 -3.53 -9.62 -25.71
C ASN A 6 -4.94 -9.87 -25.10
N ALA A 7 -5.25 -9.10 -24.05
CA ALA A 7 -6.52 -9.17 -23.32
C ALA A 7 -6.80 -10.51 -22.58
N GLN A 8 -5.81 -11.38 -22.38
CA GLN A 8 -5.96 -12.67 -21.67
C GLN A 8 -5.69 -12.56 -20.16
N GLY A 9 -5.61 -11.36 -19.61
CA GLY A 9 -5.45 -11.17 -18.16
C GLY A 9 -4.01 -11.28 -17.64
N LYS A 10 -2.98 -11.36 -18.50
CA LYS A 10 -1.56 -11.43 -18.07
C LYS A 10 -1.18 -10.34 -17.09
N THR A 11 -1.55 -9.09 -17.38
CA THR A 11 -1.27 -7.94 -16.52
C THR A 11 -2.05 -8.01 -15.21
N ASN A 12 -3.28 -8.54 -15.23
CA ASN A 12 -4.07 -8.73 -14.02
C ASN A 12 -3.44 -9.79 -13.10
N LEU A 13 -2.85 -10.85 -13.68
CA LEU A 13 -2.10 -11.83 -12.90
C LEU A 13 -0.85 -11.22 -12.25
N LEU A 14 -0.09 -10.42 -13.00
CA LEU A 14 1.06 -9.69 -12.43
C LEU A 14 0.63 -8.72 -11.32
N GLU A 15 -0.49 -8.04 -11.51
CA GLU A 15 -1.06 -7.15 -10.49
C GLU A 15 -1.48 -7.94 -9.24
N ALA A 16 -2.15 -9.07 -9.40
CA ALA A 16 -2.51 -9.94 -8.29
C ALA A 16 -1.28 -10.41 -7.49
N ILE A 17 -0.20 -10.83 -8.18
CA ILE A 17 1.07 -11.20 -7.54
C ILE A 17 1.68 -9.98 -6.80
N TRP A 18 1.68 -8.82 -7.43
CA TRP A 18 2.20 -7.60 -6.83
C TRP A 18 1.48 -7.21 -5.54
N LEU A 19 0.17 -7.40 -5.46
CA LEU A 19 -0.62 -7.05 -4.26
C LEU A 19 -0.16 -7.82 -3.01
N PHE A 20 0.48 -8.98 -3.13
CA PHE A 20 1.06 -9.72 -2.00
C PHE A 20 2.31 -9.07 -1.40
N THR A 21 2.92 -8.07 -2.06
CA THR A 21 3.96 -7.24 -1.43
C THR A 21 3.42 -6.33 -0.33
N GLY A 22 2.08 -6.24 -0.19
CA GLY A 22 1.40 -5.26 0.66
C GLY A 22 1.23 -3.89 0.00
N GLY A 23 1.77 -3.70 -1.21
CA GLY A 23 1.65 -2.47 -2.01
C GLY A 23 0.27 -2.27 -2.63
N HIS A 24 0.00 -1.05 -3.10
CA HIS A 24 -1.17 -0.74 -3.93
C HIS A 24 -0.96 -1.15 -5.38
N SER A 25 -2.03 -1.16 -6.16
CA SER A 25 -1.96 -1.41 -7.61
C SER A 25 -0.90 -0.51 -8.27
N PHE A 26 0.02 -1.11 -9.02
CA PHE A 26 1.00 -0.33 -9.79
C PHE A 26 0.37 0.43 -10.96
N ARG A 27 -0.85 0.06 -11.35
CA ARG A 27 -1.66 0.73 -12.39
C ARG A 27 -2.44 1.92 -11.84
N GLY A 28 -2.41 2.15 -10.53
CA GLY A 28 -3.15 3.21 -9.86
C GLY A 28 -4.64 2.92 -9.65
N THR A 29 -5.06 1.67 -9.86
CA THR A 29 -6.44 1.22 -9.60
C THR A 29 -6.73 1.24 -8.10
N LYS A 30 -7.87 1.77 -7.70
CA LYS A 30 -8.30 1.76 -6.30
C LYS A 30 -8.70 0.35 -5.85
N ASP A 31 -8.53 0.06 -4.57
CA ASP A 31 -8.89 -1.26 -4.01
C ASP A 31 -10.36 -1.65 -4.22
N SER A 32 -11.27 -0.66 -4.27
CA SER A 32 -12.68 -0.86 -4.58
C SER A 32 -12.97 -1.22 -6.03
N GLU A 33 -12.03 -0.95 -6.93
CA GLU A 33 -12.17 -1.15 -8.38
C GLU A 33 -11.44 -2.41 -8.86
N LEU A 34 -10.59 -3.01 -8.00
CA LEU A 34 -9.84 -4.22 -8.33
C LEU A 34 -10.71 -5.47 -8.50
N PRO A 35 -11.75 -5.71 -7.64
CA PRO A 35 -12.66 -6.82 -7.85
C PRO A 35 -13.58 -6.55 -9.05
N VAL A 36 -13.51 -7.41 -10.07
CA VAL A 36 -14.30 -7.28 -11.30
C VAL A 36 -14.95 -8.61 -11.64
N LEU A 37 -16.24 -8.57 -12.04
CA LEU A 37 -16.98 -9.72 -12.54
C LEU A 37 -16.60 -10.02 -14.01
N LYS A 38 -16.95 -11.20 -14.49
CA LYS A 38 -16.70 -11.60 -15.89
C LYS A 38 -17.35 -10.68 -16.93
N ASP A 39 -18.43 -10.01 -16.57
CA ASP A 39 -19.13 -9.02 -17.42
C ASP A 39 -18.53 -7.61 -17.34
N GLY A 40 -17.39 -7.44 -16.64
CA GLY A 40 -16.69 -6.16 -16.49
C GLY A 40 -17.27 -5.24 -15.41
N LYS A 41 -18.30 -5.65 -14.69
CA LYS A 41 -18.84 -4.87 -13.55
C LYS A 41 -18.00 -5.07 -12.30
N ASN A 42 -17.98 -4.07 -11.41
CA ASN A 42 -17.31 -4.19 -10.13
C ASN A 42 -17.97 -5.29 -9.27
N ALA A 43 -17.13 -6.14 -8.69
CA ALA A 43 -17.56 -7.14 -7.71
C ALA A 43 -17.47 -6.57 -6.28
N PRO A 44 -18.32 -7.03 -5.35
CA PRO A 44 -18.25 -6.57 -3.95
C PRO A 44 -17.01 -7.08 -3.23
N ALA A 45 -16.42 -8.17 -3.70
CA ALA A 45 -15.24 -8.76 -3.07
C ALA A 45 -14.39 -9.57 -4.07
N ALA A 46 -13.12 -9.72 -3.74
CA ALA A 46 -12.20 -10.66 -4.38
C ALA A 46 -11.28 -11.29 -3.34
N SER A 47 -10.85 -12.53 -3.60
CA SER A 47 -9.87 -13.23 -2.79
C SER A 47 -8.73 -13.72 -3.68
N LEU A 48 -7.51 -13.45 -3.25
CA LEU A 48 -6.28 -13.91 -3.88
C LEU A 48 -5.56 -14.84 -2.90
N SER A 49 -5.03 -15.96 -3.39
CA SER A 49 -4.24 -16.89 -2.57
C SER A 49 -2.90 -17.16 -3.23
N MET A 50 -1.86 -17.27 -2.41
CA MET A 50 -0.50 -17.56 -2.83
C MET A 50 0.15 -18.50 -1.81
N THR A 51 0.81 -19.55 -2.29
CA THR A 51 1.68 -20.39 -1.48
C THR A 51 3.13 -20.03 -1.80
N LEU A 52 3.92 -19.75 -0.77
CA LEU A 52 5.34 -19.43 -0.86
C LEU A 52 6.14 -20.52 -0.17
N PHE A 53 7.26 -20.90 -0.77
CA PHE A 53 8.28 -21.67 -0.08
C PHE A 53 9.45 -20.75 0.29
N THR A 54 9.63 -20.51 1.57
CA THR A 54 10.67 -19.60 2.08
C THR A 54 11.18 -20.11 3.43
N GLU A 55 12.47 -19.93 3.70
CA GLU A 55 13.10 -20.38 4.96
C GLU A 55 12.83 -21.86 5.27
N GLY A 56 12.82 -22.73 4.24
CA GLY A 56 12.62 -24.17 4.39
C GLY A 56 11.20 -24.62 4.70
N ARG A 57 10.20 -23.76 4.59
CA ARG A 57 8.79 -24.06 4.87
C ARG A 57 7.83 -23.41 3.88
N GLU A 58 6.67 -24.03 3.73
CA GLU A 58 5.56 -23.42 3.01
C GLU A 58 4.85 -22.39 3.88
N GLN A 59 4.46 -21.27 3.27
CA GLN A 59 3.61 -20.25 3.86
C GLN A 59 2.41 -20.00 2.95
N GLU A 60 1.23 -20.07 3.51
CA GLU A 60 0.00 -19.70 2.83
C GLU A 60 -0.35 -18.25 3.11
N LEU A 61 -0.48 -17.47 2.06
CA LEU A 61 -0.90 -16.07 2.10
C LEU A 61 -2.23 -15.91 1.38
N ARG A 62 -3.18 -15.24 2.00
CA ARG A 62 -4.43 -14.85 1.34
C ARG A 62 -4.64 -13.36 1.54
N LEU A 63 -5.02 -12.67 0.48
CA LEU A 63 -5.44 -11.29 0.48
C LEU A 63 -6.91 -11.22 0.11
N GLU A 64 -7.70 -10.58 0.94
CA GLU A 64 -9.12 -10.35 0.70
C GLU A 64 -9.38 -8.87 0.48
N LEU A 65 -10.13 -8.59 -0.55
CA LEU A 65 -10.60 -7.25 -0.93
C LEU A 65 -12.12 -7.25 -0.79
N ARG A 66 -12.65 -6.42 0.09
CA ARG A 66 -14.10 -6.26 0.28
C ARG A 66 -14.42 -4.79 0.56
N ASP A 67 -15.33 -4.22 -0.21
CA ASP A 67 -15.80 -2.84 -0.07
C ASP A 67 -14.64 -1.83 0.01
N GLY A 68 -13.60 -2.03 -0.82
CA GLY A 68 -12.40 -1.19 -0.85
C GLY A 68 -11.47 -1.34 0.36
N ARG A 69 -11.71 -2.33 1.23
CA ARG A 69 -10.84 -2.65 2.38
C ARG A 69 -10.05 -3.92 2.10
N ARG A 70 -8.85 -3.96 2.67
CA ARG A 70 -7.97 -5.14 2.61
C ARG A 70 -7.89 -5.81 3.97
N SER A 71 -8.07 -7.12 3.98
CA SER A 71 -7.65 -8.00 5.06
C SER A 71 -6.75 -9.09 4.52
N SER A 72 -6.02 -9.77 5.38
CA SER A 72 -5.15 -10.87 4.96
C SER A 72 -5.22 -12.04 5.93
N VAL A 73 -4.91 -13.23 5.42
CA VAL A 73 -4.74 -14.42 6.24
C VAL A 73 -3.34 -14.96 5.98
N ILE A 74 -2.60 -15.25 7.03
CA ILE A 74 -1.23 -15.78 6.97
C ILE A 74 -1.21 -17.08 7.75
N ASN A 75 -1.00 -18.22 7.06
CA ASN A 75 -1.01 -19.55 7.66
C ASN A 75 -2.27 -19.80 8.50
N GLY A 76 -3.43 -19.44 7.99
CA GLY A 76 -4.73 -19.58 8.67
C GLY A 76 -5.05 -18.50 9.71
N VAL A 77 -4.12 -17.59 10.03
CA VAL A 77 -4.32 -16.51 11.01
C VAL A 77 -4.78 -15.23 10.33
N GLU A 78 -5.98 -14.79 10.65
CA GLU A 78 -6.54 -13.55 10.11
C GLU A 78 -5.83 -12.30 10.62
N LYS A 79 -5.64 -11.33 9.75
CA LYS A 79 -5.12 -9.99 10.01
C LYS A 79 -6.06 -8.95 9.42
N LYS A 80 -6.39 -7.95 10.20
CA LYS A 80 -7.37 -6.91 9.83
C LYS A 80 -6.91 -5.98 8.70
N THR A 81 -5.65 -6.08 8.27
CA THR A 81 -5.06 -5.18 7.27
C THR A 81 -4.23 -5.95 6.25
N GLY A 82 -4.18 -5.45 5.02
CA GLY A 82 -3.27 -5.96 3.98
C GLY A 82 -1.79 -5.68 4.28
N SER A 83 -1.48 -4.70 5.13
CA SER A 83 -0.09 -4.36 5.51
C SER A 83 0.62 -5.49 6.27
N ALA A 84 -0.10 -6.46 6.82
CA ALA A 84 0.50 -7.64 7.44
C ALA A 84 1.25 -8.54 6.43
N LEU A 85 1.02 -8.38 5.13
CA LEU A 85 1.75 -9.07 4.06
C LEU A 85 3.11 -8.44 3.76
N VAL A 86 3.34 -7.20 4.15
CA VAL A 86 4.60 -6.49 3.87
C VAL A 86 5.79 -7.28 4.44
N GLY A 87 6.78 -7.52 3.60
CA GLY A 87 7.98 -8.30 3.93
C GLY A 87 7.79 -9.83 3.96
N LYS A 88 6.58 -10.34 3.68
CA LYS A 88 6.35 -11.78 3.49
C LYS A 88 6.72 -12.22 2.08
N PHE A 89 6.42 -11.39 1.12
CA PHE A 89 6.79 -11.54 -0.27
C PHE A 89 7.33 -10.21 -0.80
N CYS A 90 8.51 -10.24 -1.40
CA CYS A 90 9.13 -9.08 -2.03
C CYS A 90 9.17 -9.28 -3.54
N ALA A 91 8.81 -8.24 -4.28
CA ALA A 91 8.85 -8.27 -5.72
C ALA A 91 9.34 -6.92 -6.28
N VAL A 92 9.97 -6.98 -7.43
CA VAL A 92 10.29 -5.81 -8.24
C VAL A 92 9.47 -5.89 -9.51
N ILE A 93 8.78 -4.81 -9.83
CA ILE A 93 8.02 -4.71 -11.06
C ILE A 93 8.56 -3.57 -11.92
N PHE A 94 8.66 -3.81 -13.20
CA PHE A 94 8.90 -2.78 -14.21
C PHE A 94 7.70 -2.73 -15.16
N SER A 95 7.09 -1.58 -15.26
CA SER A 95 5.91 -1.34 -16.10
C SER A 95 6.03 0.02 -16.80
N PRO A 96 5.32 0.26 -17.90
CA PRO A 96 5.31 1.55 -18.59
C PRO A 96 4.95 2.72 -17.67
N GLU A 97 4.12 2.50 -16.65
CA GLU A 97 3.73 3.51 -15.67
C GLU A 97 4.92 4.05 -14.86
N HIS A 98 6.00 3.27 -14.71
CA HIS A 98 7.22 3.73 -14.04
C HIS A 98 7.97 4.82 -14.82
N LEU A 99 7.74 4.97 -16.12
CA LEU A 99 8.26 6.10 -16.88
C LEU A 99 7.69 7.43 -16.37
N LEU A 100 6.52 7.41 -15.74
CA LEU A 100 5.91 8.58 -15.12
C LEU A 100 6.65 9.06 -13.87
N LEU A 101 7.51 8.23 -13.25
CA LEU A 101 8.36 8.64 -12.12
C LEU A 101 9.27 9.81 -12.49
N VAL A 102 9.69 9.90 -13.76
CA VAL A 102 10.52 10.99 -14.25
C VAL A 102 9.67 12.19 -14.67
N LYS A 103 8.50 11.94 -15.26
CA LYS A 103 7.65 12.99 -15.85
C LYS A 103 6.72 13.66 -14.83
N GLU A 104 6.26 12.92 -13.86
CA GLU A 104 5.33 13.40 -12.83
C GLU A 104 6.06 13.97 -11.59
N GLY A 105 5.27 14.61 -10.72
CA GLY A 105 5.76 15.31 -9.56
C GLY A 105 6.38 14.43 -8.46
N PRO A 106 6.93 15.05 -7.39
CA PRO A 106 7.67 14.36 -6.34
C PRO A 106 6.83 13.34 -5.54
N SER A 107 5.51 13.46 -5.55
CA SER A 107 4.63 12.53 -4.80
C SER A 107 4.75 11.09 -5.29
N ARG A 108 4.85 10.87 -6.61
CA ARG A 108 4.97 9.55 -7.19
C ARG A 108 6.36 8.93 -6.89
N ARG A 109 7.41 9.74 -6.92
CA ARG A 109 8.77 9.31 -6.54
C ARG A 109 8.84 8.92 -5.07
N ARG A 110 8.24 9.70 -4.18
CA ARG A 110 8.14 9.35 -2.75
C ARG A 110 7.40 8.03 -2.56
N ALA A 111 6.22 7.88 -3.16
CA ALA A 111 5.44 6.64 -3.04
C ALA A 111 6.20 5.41 -3.54
N PHE A 112 7.02 5.54 -4.59
CA PHE A 112 7.89 4.48 -5.08
C PHE A 112 8.97 4.10 -4.06
N LEU A 113 9.69 5.10 -3.52
CA LEU A 113 10.73 4.90 -2.51
C LEU A 113 10.15 4.32 -1.22
N ASP A 114 9.04 4.86 -0.75
CA ASP A 114 8.32 4.37 0.44
C ASP A 114 7.93 2.89 0.28
N GLY A 115 7.41 2.52 -0.89
CA GLY A 115 7.05 1.14 -1.22
C GLY A 115 8.27 0.20 -1.22
N ALA A 116 9.39 0.63 -1.80
CA ALA A 116 10.63 -0.14 -1.82
C ALA A 116 11.21 -0.32 -0.40
N LEU A 117 11.23 0.75 0.40
CA LEU A 117 11.68 0.71 1.80
C LEU A 117 10.79 -0.18 2.67
N CYS A 118 9.48 -0.10 2.51
CA CYS A 118 8.54 -0.97 3.23
C CYS A 118 8.78 -2.45 2.93
N GLN A 119 9.08 -2.82 1.68
CA GLN A 119 9.38 -4.20 1.33
C GLN A 119 10.72 -4.67 1.93
N SER A 120 11.76 -3.83 1.87
CA SER A 120 13.10 -4.18 2.37
C SER A 120 13.22 -4.11 3.89
N ARG A 121 12.45 -3.24 4.53
CA ARG A 121 12.42 -3.03 5.99
C ARG A 121 10.96 -3.00 6.48
N PRO A 122 10.33 -4.15 6.77
CA PRO A 122 8.91 -4.18 7.14
C PRO A 122 8.54 -3.31 8.36
N ALA A 123 9.46 -3.12 9.30
CA ALA A 123 9.27 -2.23 10.44
C ALA A 123 9.04 -0.76 10.03
N PHE A 124 9.60 -0.33 8.90
CA PHE A 124 9.45 1.00 8.33
C PHE A 124 7.99 1.33 7.98
N THR A 125 7.20 0.32 7.62
CA THR A 125 5.75 0.50 7.32
C THR A 125 5.00 1.16 8.46
N ARG A 126 5.32 0.80 9.72
CA ARG A 126 4.69 1.38 10.91
C ARG A 126 5.12 2.83 11.13
N VAL A 127 6.41 3.09 10.97
CA VAL A 127 6.97 4.45 11.11
C VAL A 127 6.33 5.38 10.08
N LEU A 128 6.32 4.96 8.83
CA LEU A 128 5.72 5.70 7.72
C LEU A 128 4.22 5.95 7.94
N ALA A 129 3.49 4.97 8.45
CA ALA A 129 2.06 5.12 8.77
C ALA A 129 1.84 6.17 9.88
N HIS A 130 2.67 6.19 10.93
CA HIS A 130 2.59 7.18 11.99
C HIS A 130 2.94 8.58 11.48
N TYR A 131 4.00 8.72 10.69
CA TYR A 131 4.38 9.98 10.06
C TYR A 131 3.25 10.54 9.20
N ASN A 132 2.71 9.72 8.28
CA ASN A 132 1.63 10.14 7.39
C ASN A 132 0.36 10.51 8.16
N LYS A 133 0.04 9.80 9.25
CA LYS A 133 -1.09 10.14 10.12
C LYS A 133 -0.86 11.50 10.80
N ALA A 134 0.32 11.75 11.36
CA ALA A 134 0.64 13.03 11.99
C ALA A 134 0.57 14.17 10.97
N LEU A 135 1.13 13.99 9.78
CA LEU A 135 1.09 14.96 8.69
C LEU A 135 -0.35 15.28 8.26
N MET A 136 -1.20 14.25 8.12
CA MET A 136 -2.60 14.41 7.76
C MET A 136 -3.37 15.22 8.82
N GLN A 137 -3.19 14.91 10.09
CA GLN A 137 -3.85 15.59 11.20
C GLN A 137 -3.40 17.05 11.29
N ARG A 138 -2.09 17.29 11.20
CA ARG A 138 -1.53 18.65 11.17
C ARG A 138 -2.11 19.48 10.02
N ASN A 139 -2.15 18.91 8.81
CA ASN A 139 -2.68 19.61 7.64
C ASN A 139 -4.19 19.88 7.75
N ALA A 140 -4.96 18.99 8.38
CA ALA A 140 -6.37 19.23 8.68
C ALA A 140 -6.51 20.40 9.66
N LEU A 141 -5.75 20.38 10.76
CA LEU A 141 -5.76 21.43 11.77
C LEU A 141 -5.42 22.81 11.16
N LEU A 142 -4.37 22.89 10.34
CA LEU A 142 -4.00 24.15 9.66
C LEU A 142 -5.09 24.72 8.75
N LYS A 143 -5.96 23.86 8.20
CA LYS A 143 -7.11 24.30 7.40
C LYS A 143 -8.25 24.83 8.27
N ASP A 144 -8.37 24.33 9.51
CA ASP A 144 -9.45 24.69 10.43
C ASP A 144 -9.11 25.91 11.28
N ILE A 145 -7.84 26.17 11.61
CA ILE A 145 -7.35 27.31 12.41
C ILE A 145 -7.92 28.66 11.93
N PRO A 146 -8.04 29.00 10.63
CA PRO A 146 -8.62 30.28 10.22
C PRO A 146 -10.07 30.49 10.65
N ARG A 147 -10.81 29.39 10.94
CA ARG A 147 -12.19 29.43 11.46
C ARG A 147 -12.25 29.23 12.96
N HIS A 148 -11.25 28.59 13.54
CA HIS A 148 -11.13 28.19 14.93
C HIS A 148 -9.74 28.50 15.47
N PRO A 149 -9.43 29.80 15.75
CA PRO A 149 -8.09 30.22 16.17
C PRO A 149 -7.61 29.56 17.47
N GLU A 150 -8.53 29.14 18.32
CA GLU A 150 -8.26 28.41 19.57
C GLU A 150 -7.55 27.05 19.37
N LEU A 151 -7.59 26.52 18.15
CA LEU A 151 -6.92 25.25 17.82
C LEU A 151 -5.41 25.39 17.64
N ILE A 152 -4.88 26.64 17.61
CA ILE A 152 -3.45 26.89 17.35
C ILE A 152 -2.56 26.21 18.42
N ASP A 153 -3.01 26.19 19.67
CA ASP A 153 -2.26 25.60 20.79
C ASP A 153 -2.12 24.07 20.67
N THR A 154 -2.97 23.45 19.85
CA THR A 154 -2.88 21.99 19.60
C THR A 154 -1.90 21.63 18.48
N LEU A 155 -1.36 22.63 17.75
CA LEU A 155 -0.47 22.42 16.63
C LEU A 155 0.87 21.81 17.08
N ASP A 156 1.39 22.27 18.21
CA ASP A 156 2.66 21.83 18.77
C ASP A 156 2.71 20.30 18.99
N VAL A 157 1.60 19.70 19.42
CA VAL A 157 1.50 18.26 19.62
C VAL A 157 1.74 17.48 18.31
N TRP A 158 1.24 18.02 17.20
CA TRP A 158 1.42 17.38 15.89
C TRP A 158 2.79 17.69 15.29
N ASP A 159 3.37 18.84 15.58
CA ASP A 159 4.73 19.22 15.18
C ASP A 159 5.76 18.32 15.87
N GLU A 160 5.64 18.10 17.18
CA GLU A 160 6.48 17.16 17.92
C GLU A 160 6.39 15.73 17.34
N ARG A 161 5.18 15.26 17.02
CA ARG A 161 4.99 13.94 16.39
C ARG A 161 5.62 13.86 15.01
N LEU A 162 5.53 14.93 14.20
CA LEU A 162 6.17 14.97 12.89
C LEU A 162 7.69 14.94 13.00
N ILE A 163 8.27 15.67 13.97
CA ILE A 163 9.70 15.64 14.24
C ILE A 163 10.13 14.23 14.64
N LEU A 164 9.43 13.62 15.60
CA LEU A 164 9.74 12.27 16.09
C LEU A 164 9.74 11.25 14.96
N PHE A 165 8.61 11.09 14.25
CA PHE A 165 8.49 10.10 13.19
C PHE A 165 9.27 10.49 11.94
N GLY A 166 9.41 11.78 11.64
CA GLY A 166 10.21 12.29 10.53
C GLY A 166 11.69 11.94 10.68
N THR A 167 12.22 12.02 11.89
CA THR A 167 13.59 11.61 12.19
C THR A 167 13.79 10.11 11.93
N GLU A 168 12.82 9.27 12.34
CA GLU A 168 12.87 7.83 12.08
C GLU A 168 12.75 7.48 10.58
N VAL A 169 12.05 8.32 9.80
CA VAL A 169 11.91 8.13 8.34
C VAL A 169 13.20 8.43 7.59
N VAL A 170 14.04 9.33 8.10
CA VAL A 170 15.27 9.80 7.42
C VAL A 170 16.50 8.95 7.82
N GLN A 171 16.47 8.23 8.92
CA GLN A 171 17.53 7.31 9.36
C GLN A 171 17.44 5.93 8.69
#